data_0b3fcc7873dbf933e4cf7eeea883724f
#
_entry.id   0b3fcc7873dbf933e4cf7eeea883724f
#
_cell.length_a   1.000
_cell.length_b   1.000
_cell.length_c   1.000
_cell.angle_alpha   90.00
_cell.angle_beta   90.00
_cell.angle_gamma   90.00
#
_symmetry.space_group_name_H-M   'P 1'
#
loop_
_entity.id
_entity.type
_entity.pdbx_description
1 polymer ?
#
loop_
_entity_poly.entity_id
_entity_poly.type
_entity_poly.pdbx_seq_one_letter_code
_entity_poly.pdbx_strand_id
1 'polypeptide(L)'
;INVTRGPSVTRYELELDRGVKLSKVTNLADDIALALGASGVRISAIPDKISIVGIEVPNRQVSTVYLREVLDSPEFTNHKSKVAFAIGKDIGGNRIIGDIAKLPHLLIAGTTGSGKSVCTNSMIQSVLYHARPDEVKMILIDPKQVEFGVYNGIPHLLIPVVTDPRKAAGALGWAVNEMLHRYKLFAENNVRDLTSYNALAQKSETLHPMPLILIVIDELADLMMAAASEVEDSIIRLAQMARAAGMHMVIATQRPSVDVIT
;
A
#
# COMPACT_ATOMS: atom_id res chain seq x y z
N ILE A 1 -19.18 -18.45 -23.10
CA ILE A 1 -18.01 -17.61 -23.32
C ILE A 1 -18.39 -16.19 -22.89
N ASN A 2 -17.61 -15.60 -21.99
CA ASN A 2 -17.74 -14.21 -21.60
C ASN A 2 -16.45 -13.45 -21.91
N VAL A 3 -16.55 -12.17 -22.24
CA VAL A 3 -15.39 -11.32 -22.52
C VAL A 3 -15.49 -10.07 -21.66
N THR A 4 -14.44 -9.84 -20.86
CA THR A 4 -14.34 -8.66 -20.00
C THR A 4 -13.11 -7.86 -20.43
N ARG A 5 -13.32 -6.63 -20.88
CA ARG A 5 -12.24 -5.73 -21.27
C ARG A 5 -11.88 -4.79 -20.13
N GLY A 6 -10.70 -4.99 -19.57
CA GLY A 6 -10.12 -4.09 -18.57
C GLY A 6 -9.19 -3.03 -19.17
N PRO A 7 -8.60 -2.18 -18.32
CA PRO A 7 -7.69 -1.11 -18.78
C PRO A 7 -6.44 -1.62 -19.51
N SER A 8 -5.85 -2.69 -19.03
CA SER A 8 -4.57 -3.23 -19.53
C SER A 8 -4.69 -4.59 -20.21
N VAL A 9 -5.70 -5.38 -19.83
CA VAL A 9 -5.91 -6.74 -20.34
C VAL A 9 -7.37 -6.97 -20.68
N THR A 10 -7.63 -7.85 -21.64
CA THR A 10 -8.96 -8.40 -21.94
C THR A 10 -8.96 -9.86 -21.48
N ARG A 11 -9.94 -10.23 -20.66
CA ARG A 11 -10.13 -11.59 -20.18
C ARG A 11 -11.25 -12.27 -20.95
N TYR A 12 -10.92 -13.41 -21.56
CA TYR A 12 -11.85 -14.33 -22.19
C TYR A 12 -12.14 -15.47 -21.24
N GLU A 13 -13.39 -15.68 -20.88
CA GLU A 13 -13.82 -16.79 -20.03
C GLU A 13 -14.32 -17.94 -20.89
N LEU A 14 -13.70 -19.10 -20.75
CA LEU A 14 -14.03 -20.30 -21.49
C LEU A 14 -14.48 -21.40 -20.52
N GLU A 15 -15.56 -22.07 -20.84
CA GLU A 15 -15.98 -23.26 -20.12
C GLU A 15 -15.27 -24.47 -20.73
N LEU A 16 -14.63 -25.27 -19.89
CA LEU A 16 -13.97 -26.50 -20.31
C LEU A 16 -14.97 -27.66 -20.29
N ASP A 17 -14.98 -28.46 -21.35
CA ASP A 17 -15.76 -29.68 -21.40
C ASP A 17 -15.34 -30.68 -20.32
N ARG A 18 -16.26 -31.56 -19.93
CA ARG A 18 -16.01 -32.59 -18.91
C ARG A 18 -14.81 -33.47 -19.29
N GLY A 19 -13.86 -33.58 -18.39
CA GLY A 19 -12.63 -34.38 -18.57
C GLY A 19 -11.47 -33.63 -19.23
N VAL A 20 -11.63 -32.39 -19.67
CA VAL A 20 -10.53 -31.56 -20.16
C VAL A 20 -9.73 -31.03 -18.96
N LYS A 21 -8.46 -31.38 -18.88
CA LYS A 21 -7.55 -30.88 -17.83
C LYS A 21 -7.09 -29.46 -18.16
N LEU A 22 -7.05 -28.60 -17.14
CA LEU A 22 -6.52 -27.22 -17.26
C LEU A 22 -5.13 -27.18 -17.91
N SER A 23 -4.26 -28.15 -17.58
CA SER A 23 -2.92 -28.25 -18.14
C SER A 23 -2.88 -28.36 -19.67
N LYS A 24 -3.90 -28.91 -20.29
CA LYS A 24 -3.99 -28.93 -21.75
C LYS A 24 -4.16 -27.54 -22.35
N VAL A 25 -4.84 -26.64 -21.63
CA VAL A 25 -5.07 -25.26 -22.09
C VAL A 25 -3.87 -24.39 -21.71
N THR A 26 -3.32 -24.54 -20.50
CA THR A 26 -2.15 -23.74 -20.06
C THR A 26 -0.92 -24.01 -20.92
N ASN A 27 -0.74 -25.25 -21.41
CA ASN A 27 0.37 -25.59 -22.30
C ASN A 27 0.27 -24.96 -23.70
N LEU A 28 -0.88 -24.39 -24.05
CA LEU A 28 -1.09 -23.69 -25.32
C LEU A 28 -0.90 -22.17 -25.19
N ALA A 29 -0.41 -21.68 -24.05
CA ALA A 29 -0.30 -20.23 -23.80
C ALA A 29 0.54 -19.52 -24.86
N ASP A 30 1.67 -20.09 -25.24
CA ASP A 30 2.57 -19.51 -26.24
C ASP A 30 1.94 -19.54 -27.64
N ASP A 31 1.26 -20.61 -28.00
CA ASP A 31 0.55 -20.74 -29.29
C ASP A 31 -0.60 -19.74 -29.40
N ILE A 32 -1.35 -19.56 -28.31
CA ILE A 32 -2.43 -18.58 -28.22
C ILE A 32 -1.87 -17.15 -28.30
N ALA A 33 -0.78 -16.87 -27.60
CA ALA A 33 -0.12 -15.57 -27.66
C ALA A 33 0.35 -15.24 -29.07
N LEU A 34 0.98 -16.22 -29.75
CA LEU A 34 1.43 -16.09 -31.13
C LEU A 34 0.24 -15.81 -32.07
N ALA A 35 -0.83 -16.59 -31.94
CA ALA A 35 -2.02 -16.45 -32.80
C ALA A 35 -2.71 -15.08 -32.61
N LEU A 36 -2.66 -14.50 -31.42
CA LEU A 36 -3.24 -13.20 -31.11
C LEU A 36 -2.28 -12.02 -31.34
N GLY A 37 -1.03 -12.29 -31.67
CA GLY A 37 0.02 -11.26 -31.80
C GLY A 37 0.29 -10.55 -30.49
N ALA A 38 0.16 -11.25 -29.36
CA ALA A 38 0.43 -10.76 -28.03
C ALA A 38 1.82 -11.17 -27.55
N SER A 39 2.42 -10.38 -26.64
CA SER A 39 3.73 -10.69 -26.03
C SER A 39 3.70 -11.90 -25.08
N GLY A 40 2.51 -12.32 -24.67
CA GLY A 40 2.22 -13.45 -23.80
C GLY A 40 0.77 -13.42 -23.37
N VAL A 41 0.24 -14.56 -22.91
CA VAL A 41 -1.10 -14.65 -22.31
C VAL A 41 -1.00 -15.34 -20.96
N ARG A 42 -1.87 -14.96 -20.03
CA ARG A 42 -2.01 -15.65 -18.74
C ARG A 42 -3.26 -16.51 -18.78
N ILE A 43 -3.12 -17.79 -18.43
CA ILE A 43 -4.24 -18.73 -18.36
C ILE A 43 -4.36 -19.23 -16.92
N SER A 44 -5.52 -19.04 -16.31
CA SER A 44 -5.78 -19.46 -14.93
C SER A 44 -7.25 -19.84 -14.74
N ALA A 45 -7.50 -20.74 -13.77
CA ALA A 45 -8.86 -20.97 -13.29
C ALA A 45 -9.41 -19.69 -12.67
N ILE A 46 -10.71 -19.46 -12.84
CA ILE A 46 -11.38 -18.32 -12.22
C ILE A 46 -11.93 -18.78 -10.87
N PRO A 47 -11.56 -18.13 -9.74
CA PRO A 47 -12.14 -18.43 -8.44
C PRO A 47 -13.67 -18.41 -8.49
N ASP A 48 -14.29 -19.30 -7.74
CA ASP A 48 -15.76 -19.42 -7.60
C ASP A 48 -16.54 -19.80 -8.86
N LYS A 49 -15.86 -20.10 -9.98
CA LYS A 49 -16.49 -20.59 -11.21
C LYS A 49 -15.96 -21.98 -11.59
N ILE A 50 -16.81 -22.98 -11.43
CA ILE A 50 -16.46 -24.39 -11.76
C ILE A 50 -16.29 -24.53 -13.27
N SER A 51 -15.21 -25.22 -13.69
CA SER A 51 -14.88 -25.50 -15.09
C SER A 51 -14.63 -24.26 -15.99
N ILE A 52 -14.55 -23.06 -15.44
CA ILE A 52 -14.27 -21.84 -16.22
C ILE A 52 -12.81 -21.45 -16.07
N VAL A 53 -12.18 -21.22 -17.21
CA VAL A 53 -10.80 -20.76 -17.35
C VAL A 53 -10.79 -19.36 -17.93
N GLY A 54 -10.00 -18.48 -17.33
CA GLY A 54 -9.74 -17.14 -17.85
C GLY A 54 -8.45 -17.11 -18.67
N ILE A 55 -8.53 -16.60 -19.90
CA ILE A 55 -7.39 -16.26 -20.74
C ILE A 55 -7.28 -14.74 -20.75
N GLU A 56 -6.23 -14.22 -20.12
CA GLU A 56 -5.94 -12.78 -20.06
C GLU A 56 -4.94 -12.42 -21.16
N VAL A 57 -5.39 -11.56 -22.06
CA VAL A 57 -4.61 -11.10 -23.22
C VAL A 57 -4.30 -9.62 -23.04
N PRO A 58 -3.03 -9.19 -23.09
CA PRO A 58 -2.67 -7.78 -23.03
C PRO A 58 -3.37 -6.97 -24.14
N ASN A 59 -3.92 -5.82 -23.77
CA ASN A 59 -4.53 -4.91 -24.75
C ASN A 59 -3.44 -4.27 -25.62
N ARG A 60 -3.68 -4.14 -26.91
CA ARG A 60 -2.79 -3.38 -27.83
C ARG A 60 -2.70 -1.91 -27.44
N GLN A 61 -3.81 -1.35 -26.95
CA GLN A 61 -3.87 0.00 -26.41
C GLN A 61 -4.29 -0.09 -24.93
N VAL A 62 -3.38 0.29 -24.05
CA VAL A 62 -3.62 0.37 -22.61
C VAL A 62 -4.35 1.69 -22.31
N SER A 63 -5.44 1.61 -21.55
CA SER A 63 -6.13 2.80 -21.06
C SER A 63 -5.49 3.26 -19.74
N THR A 64 -5.12 4.53 -19.66
CA THR A 64 -4.60 5.09 -18.42
C THR A 64 -5.69 5.11 -17.34
N VAL A 65 -5.36 4.60 -16.16
CA VAL A 65 -6.21 4.72 -14.97
C VAL A 65 -5.74 5.93 -14.18
N TYR A 66 -6.54 6.99 -14.17
CA TYR A 66 -6.20 8.20 -13.43
C TYR A 66 -6.54 8.07 -11.95
N LEU A 67 -5.62 8.52 -11.09
CA LEU A 67 -5.83 8.53 -9.64
C LEU A 67 -7.16 9.20 -9.27
N ARG A 68 -7.49 10.32 -9.91
CA ARG A 68 -8.73 11.06 -9.67
C ARG A 68 -9.99 10.21 -9.87
N GLU A 69 -10.02 9.34 -10.89
CA GLU A 69 -11.18 8.48 -11.13
C GLU A 69 -11.48 7.52 -9.97
N VAL A 70 -10.43 7.15 -9.23
CA VAL A 70 -10.56 6.27 -8.07
C VAL A 70 -10.90 7.09 -6.82
N LEU A 71 -10.26 8.24 -6.63
CA LEU A 71 -10.51 9.13 -5.49
C LEU A 71 -11.92 9.74 -5.50
N ASP A 72 -12.46 10.06 -6.68
CA ASP A 72 -13.83 10.60 -6.83
C ASP A 72 -14.92 9.50 -6.73
N SER A 73 -14.53 8.23 -6.56
CA SER A 73 -15.49 7.13 -6.50
C SER A 73 -16.18 7.01 -5.14
N PRO A 74 -17.44 6.52 -5.11
CA PRO A 74 -18.15 6.27 -3.85
C PRO A 74 -17.42 5.28 -2.94
N GLU A 75 -16.71 4.31 -3.53
CA GLU A 75 -15.93 3.31 -2.80
C GLU A 75 -14.81 3.95 -1.97
N PHE A 76 -14.22 5.04 -2.47
CA PHE A 76 -13.19 5.79 -1.77
C PHE A 76 -13.79 6.87 -0.87
N THR A 77 -14.67 7.73 -1.39
CA THR A 77 -15.22 8.89 -0.65
C THR A 77 -16.00 8.49 0.60
N ASN A 78 -16.68 7.33 0.58
CA ASN A 78 -17.42 6.79 1.71
C ASN A 78 -16.57 5.84 2.59
N HIS A 79 -15.27 5.68 2.30
CA HIS A 79 -14.44 4.78 3.07
C HIS A 79 -14.19 5.33 4.49
N LYS A 80 -14.36 4.48 5.51
CA LYS A 80 -14.28 4.92 6.92
C LYS A 80 -12.84 5.14 7.40
N SER A 81 -11.88 4.40 6.85
CA SER A 81 -10.48 4.50 7.26
C SER A 81 -9.83 5.75 6.70
N LYS A 82 -9.16 6.52 7.54
CA LYS A 82 -8.43 7.75 7.17
C LYS A 82 -7.10 7.48 6.45
N VAL A 83 -6.66 6.22 6.45
CA VAL A 83 -5.48 5.73 5.72
C VAL A 83 -5.87 4.76 4.61
N ALA A 84 -7.09 4.92 4.07
CA ALA A 84 -7.49 4.28 2.82
C ALA A 84 -6.72 4.89 1.64
N PHE A 85 -6.43 4.07 0.64
CA PHE A 85 -5.70 4.52 -0.55
C PHE A 85 -6.22 3.87 -1.83
N ALA A 86 -6.13 4.61 -2.92
CA ALA A 86 -6.47 4.13 -4.24
C ALA A 86 -5.39 3.17 -4.77
N ILE A 87 -5.78 1.95 -5.11
CA ILE A 87 -4.89 0.98 -5.78
C ILE A 87 -5.03 1.12 -7.29
N GLY A 88 -6.25 1.23 -7.80
CA GLY A 88 -6.51 1.32 -9.23
C GLY A 88 -7.85 0.69 -9.64
N LYS A 89 -7.86 0.01 -10.79
CA LYS A 89 -9.01 -0.74 -11.29
C LYS A 89 -8.63 -2.20 -11.53
N ASP A 90 -9.55 -3.10 -11.24
CA ASP A 90 -9.42 -4.50 -11.61
C ASP A 90 -9.70 -4.72 -13.12
N ILE A 91 -9.64 -5.98 -13.57
CA ILE A 91 -9.92 -6.35 -14.95
C ILE A 91 -11.37 -6.03 -15.34
N GLY A 92 -12.29 -6.04 -14.40
CA GLY A 92 -13.71 -5.68 -14.61
C GLY A 92 -13.97 -4.18 -14.64
N GLY A 93 -12.95 -3.34 -14.38
CA GLY A 93 -13.09 -1.89 -14.26
C GLY A 93 -13.56 -1.40 -12.90
N ASN A 94 -13.71 -2.30 -11.91
CA ASN A 94 -14.08 -1.91 -10.55
C ASN A 94 -12.93 -1.19 -9.85
N ARG A 95 -13.24 -0.18 -9.06
CA ARG A 95 -12.24 0.57 -8.29
C ARG A 95 -11.81 -0.27 -7.09
N ILE A 96 -10.51 -0.41 -6.93
CA ILE A 96 -9.91 -1.16 -5.83
C ILE A 96 -9.28 -0.19 -4.84
N ILE A 97 -9.76 -0.24 -3.62
CA ILE A 97 -9.31 0.58 -2.50
C ILE A 97 -8.59 -0.31 -1.49
N GLY A 98 -7.39 0.09 -1.11
CA GLY A 98 -6.66 -0.51 0.00
C GLY A 98 -6.89 0.23 1.30
N ASP A 99 -6.61 -0.43 2.42
CA ASP A 99 -6.69 0.16 3.75
C ASP A 99 -5.44 -0.22 4.54
N ILE A 100 -4.55 0.75 4.75
CA ILE A 100 -3.28 0.50 5.44
C ILE A 100 -3.52 0.02 6.88
N ALA A 101 -4.54 0.53 7.56
CA ALA A 101 -4.86 0.12 8.93
C ALA A 101 -5.25 -1.37 9.04
N LYS A 102 -5.79 -1.95 7.97
CA LYS A 102 -6.12 -3.39 7.94
C LYS A 102 -4.92 -4.27 7.65
N LEU A 103 -3.94 -3.78 6.88
CA LEU A 103 -2.78 -4.55 6.42
C LEU A 103 -1.78 -4.99 7.51
N PRO A 104 -1.44 -4.36 8.62
CA PRO A 104 -1.34 -2.96 9.07
C PRO A 104 -0.11 -2.21 8.52
N HIS A 105 0.79 -2.91 7.88
CA HIS A 105 1.98 -2.37 7.23
C HIS A 105 2.01 -2.88 5.79
N LEU A 106 2.72 -2.18 4.91
CA LEU A 106 2.80 -2.51 3.50
C LEU A 106 4.25 -2.45 3.02
N LEU A 107 4.64 -3.50 2.30
CA LEU A 107 5.90 -3.54 1.57
C LEU A 107 5.62 -3.39 0.07
N ILE A 108 6.30 -2.45 -0.58
CA ILE A 108 6.22 -2.21 -2.02
C ILE A 108 7.60 -2.48 -2.63
N ALA A 109 7.70 -3.55 -3.41
CA ALA A 109 8.93 -3.89 -4.11
C ALA A 109 8.77 -3.71 -5.63
N GLY A 110 9.78 -3.14 -6.27
CA GLY A 110 9.75 -2.96 -7.72
C GLY A 110 11.02 -2.32 -8.25
N THR A 111 11.47 -2.76 -9.42
CA THR A 111 12.62 -2.19 -10.12
C THR A 111 12.30 -0.80 -10.66
N THR A 112 13.32 -0.09 -11.12
CA THR A 112 13.14 1.21 -11.80
C THR A 112 12.14 1.08 -12.97
N GLY A 113 11.18 1.98 -13.04
CA GLY A 113 10.13 1.97 -14.07
C GLY A 113 8.95 1.03 -13.79
N SER A 114 8.94 0.27 -12.68
CA SER A 114 7.82 -0.62 -12.33
C SER A 114 6.58 0.11 -11.81
N GLY A 115 6.68 1.41 -11.51
CA GLY A 115 5.60 2.20 -10.93
C GLY A 115 5.65 2.32 -9.40
N LYS A 116 6.74 1.88 -8.72
CA LYS A 116 6.90 1.97 -7.27
C LYS A 116 6.63 3.39 -6.75
N SER A 117 7.30 4.39 -7.31
CA SER A 117 7.15 5.80 -6.91
C SER A 117 5.75 6.33 -7.19
N VAL A 118 5.13 5.93 -8.30
CA VAL A 118 3.74 6.29 -8.61
C VAL A 118 2.80 5.71 -7.56
N CYS A 119 3.01 4.46 -7.16
CA CYS A 119 2.21 3.79 -6.14
C CYS A 119 2.35 4.49 -4.78
N THR A 120 3.57 4.76 -4.30
CA THR A 120 3.81 5.44 -3.02
C THR A 120 3.22 6.86 -3.01
N ASN A 121 3.41 7.62 -4.09
CA ASN A 121 2.81 8.96 -4.23
C ASN A 121 1.27 8.90 -4.28
N SER A 122 0.68 7.92 -4.97
CA SER A 122 -0.77 7.73 -5.00
C SER A 122 -1.34 7.44 -3.60
N MET A 123 -0.60 6.69 -2.77
CA MET A 123 -0.99 6.42 -1.38
C MET A 123 -0.94 7.69 -0.53
N ILE A 124 0.15 8.45 -0.59
CA ILE A 124 0.29 9.71 0.14
C ILE A 124 -0.83 10.66 -0.27
N GLN A 125 -1.05 10.86 -1.56
CA GLN A 125 -2.11 11.73 -2.06
C GLN A 125 -3.50 11.25 -1.65
N SER A 126 -3.77 9.93 -1.67
CA SER A 126 -5.04 9.39 -1.20
C SER A 126 -5.33 9.80 0.24
N VAL A 127 -4.33 9.70 1.12
CA VAL A 127 -4.48 10.13 2.51
C VAL A 127 -4.69 11.64 2.61
N LEU A 128 -3.95 12.46 1.85
CA LEU A 128 -4.11 13.92 1.83
C LEU A 128 -5.50 14.37 1.37
N TYR A 129 -6.12 13.62 0.43
CA TYR A 129 -7.48 13.90 -0.03
C TYR A 129 -8.57 13.44 0.93
N HIS A 130 -8.27 12.50 1.84
CA HIS A 130 -9.28 11.84 2.67
C HIS A 130 -9.20 12.18 4.16
N ALA A 131 -8.04 12.63 4.65
CA ALA A 131 -7.78 12.89 6.06
C ALA A 131 -7.27 14.30 6.31
N ARG A 132 -7.72 14.90 7.43
CA ARG A 132 -7.19 16.17 7.93
C ARG A 132 -5.88 15.94 8.71
N PRO A 133 -5.08 17.03 8.91
CA PRO A 133 -3.82 16.94 9.66
C PRO A 133 -3.97 16.55 11.14
N ASP A 134 -5.15 16.71 11.72
CA ASP A 134 -5.48 16.26 13.07
C ASP A 134 -5.93 14.80 13.14
N GLU A 135 -6.27 14.20 11.99
CA GLU A 135 -6.65 12.79 11.87
C GLU A 135 -5.47 11.89 11.50
N VAL A 136 -4.57 12.38 10.62
CA VAL A 136 -3.37 11.64 10.18
C VAL A 136 -2.16 12.56 10.14
N LYS A 137 -1.09 12.12 10.75
CA LYS A 137 0.25 12.71 10.63
C LYS A 137 1.18 11.78 9.86
N MET A 138 2.19 12.35 9.22
CA MET A 138 3.13 11.60 8.39
C MET A 138 4.58 11.86 8.76
N ILE A 139 5.41 10.82 8.59
CA ILE A 139 6.86 10.90 8.51
C ILE A 139 7.24 10.35 7.13
N LEU A 140 7.81 11.19 6.29
CA LEU A 140 8.27 10.80 4.95
C LEU A 140 9.79 10.73 4.92
N ILE A 141 10.33 9.60 4.47
CA ILE A 141 11.77 9.33 4.41
C ILE A 141 12.15 9.07 2.95
N ASP A 142 12.97 9.96 2.39
CA ASP A 142 13.42 9.95 1.00
C ASP A 142 14.94 10.18 0.92
N PRO A 143 15.74 9.12 1.08
CA PRO A 143 17.21 9.24 1.06
C PRO A 143 17.76 9.77 -0.24
N LYS A 144 17.06 9.56 -1.36
CA LYS A 144 17.46 9.97 -2.69
C LYS A 144 17.09 11.41 -3.04
N GLN A 145 16.22 12.03 -2.26
CA GLN A 145 15.72 13.41 -2.44
C GLN A 145 15.01 13.66 -3.78
N VAL A 146 14.34 12.66 -4.34
CA VAL A 146 13.75 12.77 -5.68
C VAL A 146 12.22 12.60 -5.69
N GLU A 147 11.64 11.99 -4.66
CA GLU A 147 10.24 11.57 -4.68
C GLU A 147 9.34 12.43 -3.78
N PHE A 148 9.77 12.74 -2.55
CA PHE A 148 8.90 13.32 -1.53
C PHE A 148 9.15 14.81 -1.24
N GLY A 149 10.15 15.42 -1.85
CA GLY A 149 10.50 16.84 -1.64
C GLY A 149 9.32 17.80 -1.86
N VAL A 150 8.40 17.45 -2.76
CA VAL A 150 7.19 18.24 -3.08
C VAL A 150 6.19 18.33 -1.90
N TYR A 151 6.30 17.45 -0.91
CA TYR A 151 5.43 17.44 0.27
C TYR A 151 5.95 18.30 1.42
N ASN A 152 7.15 18.89 1.32
CA ASN A 152 7.64 19.77 2.37
C ASN A 152 6.69 20.95 2.60
N GLY A 153 6.39 21.22 3.87
CA GLY A 153 5.51 22.31 4.27
C GLY A 153 4.02 21.95 4.39
N ILE A 154 3.59 20.75 4.01
CA ILE A 154 2.20 20.34 4.25
C ILE A 154 1.96 20.10 5.77
N PRO A 155 0.75 20.47 6.28
CA PRO A 155 0.46 20.40 7.70
C PRO A 155 0.36 18.97 8.26
N HIS A 156 0.32 17.95 7.41
CA HIS A 156 0.32 16.55 7.83
C HIS A 156 1.70 16.05 8.28
N LEU A 157 2.80 16.70 7.87
CA LEU A 157 4.13 16.30 8.29
C LEU A 157 4.40 16.59 9.76
N LEU A 158 4.94 15.61 10.48
CA LEU A 158 5.46 15.79 11.84
C LEU A 158 6.82 16.51 11.82
N ILE A 159 7.63 16.21 10.82
CA ILE A 159 8.95 16.79 10.58
C ILE A 159 9.12 17.00 9.06
N PRO A 160 9.99 17.89 8.60
CA PRO A 160 10.33 17.97 7.18
C PRO A 160 10.75 16.62 6.63
N VAL A 161 10.58 16.41 5.32
CA VAL A 161 10.99 15.16 4.65
C VAL A 161 12.43 14.82 5.01
N VAL A 162 12.62 13.60 5.55
CA VAL A 162 13.91 13.14 6.06
C VAL A 162 14.73 12.57 4.90
N THR A 163 15.87 13.18 4.63
CA THR A 163 16.74 12.83 3.50
C THR A 163 18.07 12.20 3.93
N ASP A 164 18.49 12.44 5.16
CA ASP A 164 19.70 11.85 5.74
C ASP A 164 19.39 10.50 6.40
N PRO A 165 20.11 9.40 6.06
CA PRO A 165 19.86 8.09 6.63
C PRO A 165 20.02 8.00 8.15
N ARG A 166 20.94 8.74 8.76
CA ARG A 166 21.11 8.76 10.23
C ARG A 166 19.96 9.48 10.91
N LYS A 167 19.48 10.57 10.30
CA LYS A 167 18.26 11.25 10.77
C LYS A 167 17.03 10.37 10.60
N ALA A 168 17.00 9.54 9.55
CA ALA A 168 15.93 8.56 9.36
C ALA A 168 15.91 7.51 10.49
N ALA A 169 17.08 6.98 10.89
CA ALA A 169 17.18 6.10 12.05
C ALA A 169 16.65 6.80 13.33
N GLY A 170 17.01 8.07 13.54
CA GLY A 170 16.48 8.87 14.64
C GLY A 170 14.96 9.07 14.58
N ALA A 171 14.40 9.32 13.40
CA ALA A 171 12.95 9.45 13.22
C ALA A 171 12.20 8.14 13.49
N LEU A 172 12.75 7.00 13.08
CA LEU A 172 12.20 5.67 13.40
C LEU A 172 12.30 5.37 14.90
N GLY A 173 13.42 5.70 15.54
CA GLY A 173 13.58 5.60 16.99
C GLY A 173 12.58 6.48 17.76
N TRP A 174 12.31 7.69 17.27
CA TRP A 174 11.25 8.54 17.82
C TRP A 174 9.88 7.86 17.68
N ALA A 175 9.58 7.27 16.51
CA ALA A 175 8.31 6.58 16.30
C ALA A 175 8.12 5.39 17.26
N VAL A 176 9.20 4.65 17.57
CA VAL A 176 9.16 3.59 18.60
C VAL A 176 8.84 4.18 19.97
N ASN A 177 9.45 5.30 20.36
CA ASN A 177 9.18 5.96 21.65
C ASN A 177 7.76 6.50 21.71
N GLU A 178 7.24 7.09 20.65
CA GLU A 178 5.85 7.54 20.53
C GLU A 178 4.87 6.36 20.68
N MET A 179 5.16 5.24 20.04
CA MET A 179 4.38 4.01 20.20
C MET A 179 4.31 3.57 21.66
N LEU A 180 5.45 3.52 22.34
CA LEU A 180 5.51 3.14 23.77
C LEU A 180 4.80 4.16 24.65
N HIS A 181 4.91 5.44 24.36
CA HIS A 181 4.17 6.50 25.05
C HIS A 181 2.65 6.30 24.90
N ARG A 182 2.16 5.99 23.71
CA ARG A 182 0.75 5.70 23.48
C ARG A 182 0.28 4.48 24.27
N TYR A 183 1.06 3.41 24.32
CA TYR A 183 0.75 2.24 25.15
C TYR A 183 0.64 2.58 26.63
N LYS A 184 1.52 3.45 27.15
CA LYS A 184 1.43 3.95 28.52
C LYS A 184 0.12 4.69 28.76
N LEU A 185 -0.26 5.61 27.86
CA LEU A 185 -1.54 6.31 27.93
C LEU A 185 -2.73 5.37 27.86
N PHE A 186 -2.67 4.32 27.04
CA PHE A 186 -3.73 3.32 26.96
C PHE A 186 -3.89 2.56 28.28
N ALA A 187 -2.78 2.16 28.90
CA ALA A 187 -2.81 1.48 30.19
C ALA A 187 -3.36 2.38 31.32
N GLU A 188 -2.94 3.64 31.38
CA GLU A 188 -3.42 4.63 32.36
C GLU A 188 -4.94 4.90 32.24
N ASN A 189 -5.50 4.76 31.04
CA ASN A 189 -6.91 5.01 30.74
C ASN A 189 -7.74 3.73 30.56
N ASN A 190 -7.17 2.56 30.85
CA ASN A 190 -7.83 1.26 30.72
C ASN A 190 -8.44 0.99 29.31
N VAL A 191 -7.74 1.41 28.27
CA VAL A 191 -8.08 1.15 26.87
C VAL A 191 -7.00 0.30 26.19
N ARG A 192 -7.29 -0.29 25.02
CA ARG A 192 -6.39 -1.26 24.37
C ARG A 192 -5.74 -0.74 23.09
N ASP A 193 -6.31 0.28 22.49
CA ASP A 193 -5.88 0.79 21.18
C ASP A 193 -6.26 2.26 21.00
N LEU A 194 -5.74 2.87 19.93
CA LEU A 194 -5.97 4.27 19.58
C LEU A 194 -7.46 4.58 19.36
N THR A 195 -8.23 3.67 18.78
CA THR A 195 -9.65 3.89 18.50
C THR A 195 -10.43 4.04 19.80
N SER A 196 -10.20 3.14 20.75
CA SER A 196 -10.81 3.18 22.07
C SER A 196 -10.36 4.39 22.88
N TYR A 197 -9.07 4.75 22.78
CA TYR A 197 -8.53 5.95 23.42
C TYR A 197 -9.20 7.21 22.86
N ASN A 198 -9.27 7.36 21.54
CA ASN A 198 -9.88 8.53 20.91
C ASN A 198 -11.38 8.63 21.19
N ALA A 199 -12.09 7.50 21.29
CA ALA A 199 -13.50 7.49 21.69
C ALA A 199 -13.69 7.97 23.14
N LEU A 200 -12.75 7.66 24.03
CA LEU A 200 -12.73 8.17 25.41
C LEU A 200 -12.38 9.67 25.43
N ALA A 201 -11.35 10.07 24.68
CA ALA A 201 -10.88 11.46 24.61
C ALA A 201 -11.96 12.43 24.09
N GLN A 202 -12.81 11.98 23.17
CA GLN A 202 -13.96 12.79 22.68
C GLN A 202 -15.00 13.10 23.75
N LYS A 203 -15.02 12.34 24.84
CA LYS A 203 -15.96 12.51 25.97
C LYS A 203 -15.29 13.12 27.20
N SER A 204 -14.00 13.41 27.13
CA SER A 204 -13.17 13.92 28.22
C SER A 204 -12.82 15.38 27.99
N GLU A 205 -12.80 16.17 29.05
CA GLU A 205 -12.30 17.55 29.03
C GLU A 205 -10.77 17.63 29.15
N THR A 206 -10.13 16.55 29.59
CA THR A 206 -8.67 16.50 29.88
C THR A 206 -7.87 15.69 28.88
N LEU A 207 -8.50 14.78 28.16
CA LEU A 207 -7.84 13.96 27.14
C LEU A 207 -8.06 14.55 25.74
N HIS A 208 -7.02 14.47 24.92
CA HIS A 208 -7.09 14.91 23.52
C HIS A 208 -6.95 13.72 22.59
N PRO A 209 -7.77 13.65 21.50
CA PRO A 209 -7.61 12.64 20.48
C PRO A 209 -6.22 12.71 19.83
N MET A 210 -5.65 11.54 19.52
CA MET A 210 -4.36 11.43 18.86
C MET A 210 -4.56 11.01 17.39
N PRO A 211 -3.77 11.57 16.45
CA PRO A 211 -3.81 11.18 15.06
C PRO A 211 -3.25 9.78 14.83
N LEU A 212 -3.65 9.15 13.74
CA LEU A 212 -2.88 8.06 13.12
C LEU A 212 -1.52 8.60 12.68
N ILE A 213 -0.48 7.77 12.67
CA ILE A 213 0.83 8.13 12.12
C ILE A 213 1.17 7.18 10.98
N LEU A 214 1.40 7.75 9.80
CA LEU A 214 1.83 7.03 8.62
C LEU A 214 3.31 7.33 8.35
N ILE A 215 4.14 6.29 8.36
CA ILE A 215 5.56 6.37 8.07
C ILE A 215 5.77 5.79 6.67
N VAL A 216 6.33 6.57 5.76
CA VAL A 216 6.60 6.13 4.38
C VAL A 216 8.08 6.21 4.10
N ILE A 217 8.67 5.09 3.70
CA ILE A 217 10.09 4.97 3.33
C ILE A 217 10.17 4.68 1.84
N ASP A 218 10.80 5.55 1.05
CA ASP A 218 10.92 5.37 -0.40
C ASP A 218 11.93 4.28 -0.79
N GLU A 219 13.06 4.20 -0.09
CA GLU A 219 14.08 3.19 -0.37
C GLU A 219 14.72 2.67 0.92
N LEU A 220 14.27 1.50 1.36
CA LEU A 220 14.80 0.87 2.58
C LEU A 220 16.28 0.50 2.43
N ALA A 221 16.69 0.02 1.24
CA ALA A 221 18.07 -0.42 1.02
C ALA A 221 19.10 0.66 1.35
N ASP A 222 18.81 1.92 1.05
CA ASP A 222 19.73 3.03 1.31
C ASP A 222 19.87 3.32 2.83
N LEU A 223 18.82 3.10 3.61
CA LEU A 223 18.89 3.20 5.07
C LEU A 223 19.69 2.05 5.67
N MET A 224 19.48 0.82 5.17
CA MET A 224 20.19 -0.36 5.63
C MET A 224 21.70 -0.28 5.35
N MET A 225 22.10 0.38 4.28
CA MET A 225 23.54 0.60 4.00
C MET A 225 24.21 1.55 4.98
N ALA A 226 23.49 2.48 5.60
CA ALA A 226 24.05 3.53 6.42
C ALA A 226 23.87 3.33 7.93
N ALA A 227 22.79 2.69 8.37
CA ALA A 227 22.40 2.54 9.77
C ALA A 227 21.59 1.27 9.99
N ALA A 228 22.05 0.11 9.49
CA ALA A 228 21.31 -1.14 9.45
C ALA A 228 20.70 -1.53 10.81
N SER A 229 21.52 -1.64 11.85
CA SER A 229 21.07 -2.13 13.16
C SER A 229 19.95 -1.30 13.78
N GLU A 230 20.09 0.05 13.77
CA GLU A 230 19.11 0.95 14.40
C GLU A 230 17.81 1.02 13.59
N VAL A 231 17.92 0.95 12.24
CA VAL A 231 16.77 0.95 11.34
C VAL A 231 16.01 -0.37 11.46
N GLU A 232 16.71 -1.49 11.41
CA GLU A 232 16.14 -2.84 11.52
C GLU A 232 15.41 -3.03 12.86
N ASP A 233 16.07 -2.73 13.98
CA ASP A 233 15.48 -2.83 15.32
C ASP A 233 14.20 -2.00 15.44
N SER A 234 14.21 -0.78 14.90
CA SER A 234 13.05 0.11 14.93
C SER A 234 11.90 -0.42 14.08
N ILE A 235 12.19 -0.90 12.86
CA ILE A 235 11.19 -1.45 11.95
C ILE A 235 10.57 -2.73 12.54
N ILE A 236 11.36 -3.64 13.10
CA ILE A 236 10.87 -4.87 13.72
C ILE A 236 9.91 -4.54 14.87
N ARG A 237 10.29 -3.62 15.76
CA ARG A 237 9.44 -3.22 16.90
C ARG A 237 8.13 -2.57 16.42
N LEU A 238 8.19 -1.68 15.47
CA LEU A 238 7.01 -1.05 14.87
C LEU A 238 6.13 -2.08 14.16
N ALA A 239 6.71 -2.98 13.37
CA ALA A 239 5.96 -4.01 12.67
C ALA A 239 5.17 -4.92 13.61
N GLN A 240 5.74 -5.24 14.77
CA GLN A 240 5.11 -6.12 15.75
C GLN A 240 4.04 -5.43 16.59
N MET A 241 4.20 -4.15 16.91
CA MET A 241 3.42 -3.51 17.97
C MET A 241 2.66 -2.24 17.54
N ALA A 242 3.00 -1.60 16.41
CA ALA A 242 2.50 -0.27 16.09
C ALA A 242 0.99 -0.22 15.73
N ARG A 243 0.40 -1.33 15.30
CA ARG A 243 -1.00 -1.38 14.86
C ARG A 243 -1.99 -0.84 15.90
N ALA A 244 -1.92 -1.32 17.14
CA ALA A 244 -2.83 -0.87 18.18
C ALA A 244 -2.58 0.58 18.59
N ALA A 245 -1.33 1.07 18.45
CA ALA A 245 -0.98 2.46 18.66
C ALA A 245 -1.42 3.40 17.53
N GLY A 246 -2.04 2.88 16.46
CA GLY A 246 -2.47 3.64 15.30
C GLY A 246 -1.31 4.15 14.45
N MET A 247 -0.23 3.38 14.39
CA MET A 247 0.96 3.72 13.62
C MET A 247 1.19 2.67 12.54
N HIS A 248 1.43 3.11 11.31
CA HIS A 248 1.51 2.24 10.15
C HIS A 248 2.72 2.60 9.30
N MET A 249 3.32 1.59 8.66
CA MET A 249 4.46 1.77 7.77
C MET A 249 4.13 1.36 6.36
N VAL A 250 4.61 2.15 5.41
CA VAL A 250 4.73 1.81 4.00
C VAL A 250 6.21 1.83 3.67
N ILE A 251 6.75 0.67 3.39
CA ILE A 251 8.18 0.50 3.11
C ILE A 251 8.33 0.15 1.63
N ALA A 252 9.06 0.98 0.90
CA ALA A 252 9.35 0.71 -0.49
C ALA A 252 10.84 0.39 -0.70
N THR A 253 11.13 -0.48 -1.67
CA THR A 253 12.50 -0.81 -2.05
C THR A 253 12.60 -1.26 -3.51
N GLN A 254 13.71 -0.92 -4.15
CA GLN A 254 14.09 -1.47 -5.46
C GLN A 254 14.89 -2.77 -5.33
N ARG A 255 15.33 -3.13 -4.11
CA ARG A 255 16.16 -4.30 -3.82
C ARG A 255 15.45 -5.22 -2.82
N PRO A 256 14.49 -6.05 -3.26
CA PRO A 256 13.81 -7.00 -2.38
C PRO A 256 14.71 -8.24 -2.14
N SER A 257 15.88 -8.04 -1.56
CA SER A 257 16.82 -9.11 -1.20
C SER A 257 16.78 -9.38 0.30
N VAL A 258 17.27 -10.55 0.72
CA VAL A 258 17.33 -10.95 2.12
C VAL A 258 18.18 -10.01 2.97
N ASP A 259 19.18 -9.33 2.37
CA ASP A 259 20.02 -8.34 3.06
C ASP A 259 19.28 -7.03 3.38
N VAL A 260 18.13 -6.81 2.76
CA VAL A 260 17.31 -5.59 2.92
C VAL A 260 16.01 -5.89 3.65
N ILE A 261 15.45 -7.07 3.40
CA ILE A 261 14.18 -7.51 3.99
C ILE A 261 14.46 -8.83 4.70
N THR A 262 14.70 -8.77 5.99
CA THR A 262 14.92 -9.91 6.89
C THR A 262 13.62 -10.40 7.52
#